data_0068559922db2bff0a989733176a891b
#
_entry.id   0068559922db2bff0a989733176a891b
#
_cell.length_a   1.000
_cell.length_b   1.000
_cell.length_c   1.000
_cell.angle_alpha   90.00
_cell.angle_beta   90.00
_cell.angle_gamma   90.00
#
_symmetry.space_group_name_H-M   'P 1'
#
loop_
_entity.id
_entity.type
_entity.pdbx_description
1 polymer ?
#
loop_
_entity_poly.entity_id
_entity_poly.type
_entity_poly.pdbx_seq_one_letter_code
_entity_poly.pdbx_strand_id
1 'polypeptide(L)'
;RYLIFLLIVLSFVSLFLGVSTVNLQGLLNFEGNQWQIFLISRVPRLISILIAGASLSICGLVMQQLSRNRFVSPTTAGTMDSARLGILMAMLFFPTASMLLKTAIAVIVSFLGTLLFMTILSRLKFKDTIFVPLVGIMFGNIISSITAFIAYKEDLLQNLSGWLQGDFSLVMSGRYELLYFSIPTLIVAYLFAHRFSIVGMGKDFAVNLGLNYNQVLYLGLLIVAVVSSIIIVSVGVIPFLGLIIPNIVTLYLGDNLKKVLSHTALLGAVFVLFCDILGRSVIYPYEISINAVVGVFGSGIFLFLLLKRYRNG
;
A
#
# COMPACT_ATOMS: atom_id res chain seq x y z
N ARG A 1 4.30 21.98 -6.41
CA ARG A 1 5.71 22.29 -6.71
C ARG A 1 6.64 21.82 -5.58
N TYR A 2 6.39 22.18 -4.30
CA TYR A 2 7.24 21.78 -3.16
C TYR A 2 7.36 20.25 -2.98
N LEU A 3 6.29 19.48 -3.16
CA LEU A 3 6.33 18.02 -3.05
C LEU A 3 7.22 17.38 -4.12
N ILE A 4 7.19 17.90 -5.35
CA ILE A 4 8.04 17.40 -6.44
C ILE A 4 9.51 17.72 -6.15
N PHE A 5 9.80 18.92 -5.70
CA PHE A 5 11.16 19.31 -5.29
C PHE A 5 11.67 18.40 -4.16
N LEU A 6 10.85 18.20 -3.13
CA LEU A 6 11.20 17.33 -2.01
C LEU A 6 11.42 15.88 -2.47
N LEU A 7 10.57 15.36 -3.39
CA LEU A 7 10.73 14.03 -3.96
C LEU A 7 12.08 13.90 -4.67
N ILE A 8 12.47 14.89 -5.49
CA ILE A 8 13.75 14.87 -6.23
C ILE A 8 14.93 14.87 -5.25
N VAL A 9 14.91 15.74 -4.24
CA VAL A 9 15.98 15.83 -3.24
C VAL A 9 16.11 14.53 -2.47
N LEU A 10 15.00 13.98 -1.95
CA LEU A 10 15.02 12.71 -1.22
C LEU A 10 15.43 11.53 -2.11
N SER A 11 15.02 11.52 -3.38
CA SER A 11 15.44 10.49 -4.34
C SER A 11 16.96 10.51 -4.55
N PHE A 12 17.51 11.71 -4.69
CA PHE A 12 18.95 11.87 -4.80
C PHE A 12 19.67 11.36 -3.54
N VAL A 13 19.23 11.76 -2.36
CA VAL A 13 19.80 11.27 -1.08
C VAL A 13 19.70 9.75 -0.98
N SER A 14 18.56 9.17 -1.33
CA SER A 14 18.31 7.73 -1.25
C SER A 14 19.26 6.91 -2.14
N LEU A 15 19.63 7.41 -3.32
CA LEU A 15 20.53 6.72 -4.25
C LEU A 15 21.95 6.58 -3.69
N PHE A 16 22.42 7.56 -2.91
CA PHE A 16 23.76 7.56 -2.34
C PHE A 16 23.85 6.99 -0.92
N LEU A 17 22.71 6.85 -0.25
CA LEU A 17 22.68 6.33 1.11
C LEU A 17 22.68 4.79 1.13
N GLY A 18 23.60 4.17 1.90
CA GLY A 18 23.63 2.72 2.16
C GLY A 18 25.01 2.20 2.51
N VAL A 19 25.07 0.93 2.93
CA VAL A 19 26.28 0.27 3.46
C VAL A 19 27.41 0.21 2.41
N SER A 20 27.07 -0.09 1.17
CA SER A 20 28.05 -0.04 0.06
C SER A 20 28.23 1.41 -0.39
N THR A 21 29.45 1.92 -0.30
CA THR A 21 29.78 3.30 -0.71
C THR A 21 29.70 3.43 -2.23
N VAL A 22 28.74 4.21 -2.69
CA VAL A 22 28.64 4.63 -4.09
C VAL A 22 28.96 6.13 -4.12
N ASN A 23 30.09 6.50 -4.71
CA ASN A 23 30.54 7.88 -4.81
C ASN A 23 30.26 8.44 -6.20
N LEU A 24 29.93 9.73 -6.26
CA LEU A 24 29.63 10.42 -7.52
C LEU A 24 30.84 10.35 -8.49
N GLN A 25 32.07 10.43 -7.95
CA GLN A 25 33.29 10.30 -8.75
C GLN A 25 33.46 8.90 -9.37
N GLY A 26 33.17 7.84 -8.63
CA GLY A 26 33.27 6.47 -9.15
C GLY A 26 32.20 6.16 -10.21
N LEU A 27 31.00 6.76 -10.09
CA LEU A 27 29.98 6.67 -11.14
C LEU A 27 30.41 7.46 -12.41
N LEU A 28 31.00 8.64 -12.26
CA LEU A 28 31.49 9.45 -13.38
C LEU A 28 32.69 8.79 -14.07
N ASN A 29 33.51 8.08 -13.32
CA ASN A 29 34.67 7.33 -13.83
C ASN A 29 34.31 5.96 -14.39
N PHE A 30 33.02 5.59 -14.46
CA PHE A 30 32.53 4.31 -14.96
C PHE A 30 33.15 3.09 -14.25
N GLU A 31 33.41 3.18 -12.94
CA GLU A 31 33.88 2.05 -12.14
C GLU A 31 32.82 0.93 -12.13
N GLY A 32 33.09 -0.18 -12.83
CA GLY A 32 32.09 -1.23 -13.11
C GLY A 32 31.41 -1.80 -11.87
N ASN A 33 32.13 -1.89 -10.74
CA ASN A 33 31.57 -2.38 -9.48
C ASN A 33 30.53 -1.41 -8.90
N GLN A 34 30.79 -0.10 -8.95
CA GLN A 34 29.83 0.92 -8.44
C GLN A 34 28.58 1.03 -9.32
N TRP A 35 28.74 0.90 -10.63
CA TRP A 35 27.61 0.85 -11.57
C TRP A 35 26.72 -0.38 -11.36
N GLN A 36 27.31 -1.54 -11.11
CA GLN A 36 26.55 -2.75 -10.79
C GLN A 36 25.69 -2.58 -9.52
N ILE A 37 26.29 -2.08 -8.43
CA ILE A 37 25.55 -1.81 -7.18
C ILE A 37 24.43 -0.80 -7.43
N PHE A 38 24.71 0.26 -8.17
CA PHE A 38 23.72 1.30 -8.47
C PHE A 38 22.52 0.76 -9.25
N LEU A 39 22.77 -0.01 -10.34
CA LEU A 39 21.70 -0.53 -11.20
C LEU A 39 20.97 -1.75 -10.62
N ILE A 40 21.64 -2.61 -9.85
CA ILE A 40 21.04 -3.85 -9.34
C ILE A 40 20.32 -3.63 -8.01
N SER A 41 20.75 -2.65 -7.20
CA SER A 41 20.22 -2.45 -5.85
C SER A 41 19.60 -1.07 -5.66
N ARG A 42 20.31 0.03 -5.95
CA ARG A 42 19.86 1.38 -5.61
C ARG A 42 18.66 1.86 -6.40
N VAL A 43 18.75 1.73 -7.73
CA VAL A 43 17.67 2.15 -8.63
C VAL A 43 16.41 1.30 -8.44
N PRO A 44 16.47 -0.05 -8.39
CA PRO A 44 15.32 -0.89 -8.12
C PRO A 44 14.65 -0.56 -6.80
N ARG A 45 15.42 -0.35 -5.72
CA ARG A 45 14.89 0.05 -4.41
C ARG A 45 14.14 1.37 -4.49
N LEU A 46 14.75 2.42 -5.08
CA LEU A 46 14.10 3.72 -5.23
C LEU A 46 12.79 3.61 -6.01
N ILE A 47 12.81 2.96 -7.18
CA ILE A 47 11.61 2.78 -8.01
C ILE A 47 10.52 2.05 -7.22
N SER A 48 10.89 0.99 -6.49
CA SER A 48 9.94 0.22 -5.68
C SER A 48 9.29 1.05 -4.58
N ILE A 49 10.06 1.89 -3.89
CA ILE A 49 9.57 2.80 -2.87
C ILE A 49 8.57 3.79 -3.46
N LEU A 50 8.90 4.40 -4.59
CA LEU A 50 8.05 5.39 -5.25
C LEU A 50 6.73 4.76 -5.72
N ILE A 51 6.80 3.59 -6.38
CA ILE A 51 5.62 2.88 -6.86
C ILE A 51 4.77 2.40 -5.68
N ALA A 52 5.35 1.73 -4.69
CA ALA A 52 4.60 1.22 -3.55
C ALA A 52 3.95 2.34 -2.74
N GLY A 53 4.69 3.42 -2.47
CA GLY A 53 4.21 4.58 -1.74
C GLY A 53 3.03 5.28 -2.44
N ALA A 54 3.15 5.54 -3.73
CA ALA A 54 2.09 6.14 -4.53
C ALA A 54 0.87 5.22 -4.64
N SER A 55 1.10 3.94 -4.98
CA SER A 55 0.05 2.98 -5.26
C SER A 55 -0.81 2.67 -4.04
N LEU A 56 -0.19 2.40 -2.90
CA LEU A 56 -0.93 2.04 -1.69
C LEU A 56 -1.71 3.24 -1.14
N SER A 57 -1.17 4.45 -1.28
CA SER A 57 -1.87 5.69 -0.90
C SER A 57 -3.11 5.93 -1.77
N ILE A 58 -3.00 5.72 -3.09
CA ILE A 58 -4.16 5.79 -4.00
C ILE A 58 -5.20 4.71 -3.66
N CYS A 59 -4.77 3.48 -3.40
CA CYS A 59 -5.69 2.41 -2.97
C CYS A 59 -6.44 2.76 -1.69
N GLY A 60 -5.76 3.41 -0.75
CA GLY A 60 -6.40 3.94 0.45
C GLY A 60 -7.49 4.95 0.13
N LEU A 61 -7.20 5.92 -0.76
CA LEU A 61 -8.18 6.90 -1.20
C LEU A 61 -9.39 6.26 -1.91
N VAL A 62 -9.17 5.29 -2.79
CA VAL A 62 -10.23 4.54 -3.46
C VAL A 62 -11.09 3.79 -2.43
N MET A 63 -10.45 3.09 -1.47
CA MET A 63 -11.17 2.37 -0.41
C MET A 63 -12.03 3.30 0.45
N GLN A 64 -11.53 4.50 0.78
CA GLN A 64 -12.29 5.51 1.52
C GLN A 64 -13.54 5.96 0.76
N GLN A 65 -13.46 6.11 -0.55
CA GLN A 65 -14.62 6.46 -1.37
C GLN A 65 -15.63 5.32 -1.44
N LEU A 66 -15.19 4.09 -1.72
CA LEU A 66 -16.06 2.93 -1.85
C LEU A 66 -16.78 2.57 -0.55
N SER A 67 -16.07 2.63 0.57
CA SER A 67 -16.64 2.39 1.90
C SER A 67 -17.38 3.59 2.49
N ARG A 68 -17.29 4.76 1.86
CA ARG A 68 -17.82 6.05 2.36
C ARG A 68 -17.32 6.37 3.76
N ASN A 69 -16.08 5.98 4.03
CA ASN A 69 -15.47 6.15 5.34
C ASN A 69 -13.98 6.48 5.22
N ARG A 70 -13.57 7.62 5.79
CA ARG A 70 -12.20 8.11 5.72
C ARG A 70 -11.18 7.31 6.54
N PHE A 71 -11.64 6.39 7.39
CA PHE A 71 -10.78 5.53 8.22
C PHE A 71 -10.62 4.13 7.66
N VAL A 72 -11.19 3.84 6.50
CA VAL A 72 -11.01 2.56 5.82
C VAL A 72 -9.83 2.65 4.84
N SER A 73 -9.01 1.61 4.86
CA SER A 73 -7.86 1.43 3.98
C SER A 73 -7.70 -0.06 3.65
N PRO A 74 -6.86 -0.46 2.72
CA PRO A 74 -6.60 -1.88 2.46
C PRO A 74 -6.14 -2.67 3.69
N THR A 75 -5.42 -2.01 4.61
CA THR A 75 -4.95 -2.63 5.87
C THR A 75 -6.06 -2.77 6.92
N THR A 76 -7.03 -1.84 6.96
CA THR A 76 -8.14 -1.90 7.93
C THR A 76 -9.39 -2.59 7.38
N ALA A 77 -9.41 -2.99 6.13
CA ALA A 77 -10.53 -3.68 5.48
C ALA A 77 -10.32 -5.20 5.35
N GLY A 78 -9.23 -5.74 5.91
CA GLY A 78 -8.87 -7.15 5.78
C GLY A 78 -8.35 -7.54 4.38
N THR A 79 -8.16 -6.58 3.46
CA THR A 79 -7.66 -6.84 2.11
C THR A 79 -6.25 -7.41 2.15
N MET A 80 -5.38 -6.83 2.97
CA MET A 80 -4.01 -7.31 3.13
C MET A 80 -3.94 -8.65 3.85
N ASP A 81 -4.80 -8.90 4.84
CA ASP A 81 -4.87 -10.18 5.55
C ASP A 81 -5.35 -11.29 4.61
N SER A 82 -6.31 -10.97 3.74
CA SER A 82 -6.75 -11.89 2.68
C SER A 82 -5.64 -12.17 1.66
N ALA A 83 -4.83 -11.17 1.30
CA ALA A 83 -3.67 -11.37 0.43
C ALA A 83 -2.64 -12.30 1.08
N ARG A 84 -2.38 -12.16 2.39
CA ARG A 84 -1.51 -13.06 3.16
C ARG A 84 -2.00 -14.50 3.13
N LEU A 85 -3.30 -14.70 3.33
CA LEU A 85 -3.92 -16.02 3.20
C LEU A 85 -3.71 -16.58 1.79
N GLY A 86 -3.87 -15.76 0.75
CA GLY A 86 -3.60 -16.14 -0.63
C GLY A 86 -2.15 -16.56 -0.88
N ILE A 87 -1.18 -15.85 -0.29
CA ILE A 87 0.24 -16.21 -0.35
C ILE A 87 0.48 -17.56 0.34
N LEU A 88 -0.10 -17.77 1.53
CA LEU A 88 0.00 -19.04 2.23
C LEU A 88 -0.59 -20.19 1.40
N MET A 89 -1.78 -20.02 0.81
CA MET A 89 -2.38 -21.00 -0.09
C MET A 89 -1.49 -21.32 -1.28
N ALA A 90 -0.86 -20.28 -1.86
CA ALA A 90 0.08 -20.47 -2.96
C ALA A 90 1.33 -21.27 -2.52
N MET A 91 1.84 -21.05 -1.31
CA MET A 91 2.96 -21.81 -0.77
C MET A 91 2.61 -23.28 -0.49
N LEU A 92 1.40 -23.54 0.00
CA LEU A 92 0.93 -24.87 0.33
C LEU A 92 0.66 -25.71 -0.93
N PHE A 93 -0.14 -25.19 -1.83
CA PHE A 93 -0.61 -25.96 -2.99
C PHE A 93 0.35 -25.90 -4.19
N PHE A 94 1.17 -24.85 -4.28
CA PHE A 94 2.09 -24.61 -5.39
C PHE A 94 3.46 -24.10 -4.89
N PRO A 95 4.23 -24.92 -4.12
CA PRO A 95 5.48 -24.47 -3.51
C PRO A 95 6.52 -23.99 -4.53
N THR A 96 6.58 -24.64 -5.70
CA THR A 96 7.52 -24.30 -6.79
C THR A 96 6.99 -23.25 -7.76
N ALA A 97 5.82 -22.65 -7.48
CA ALA A 97 5.19 -21.68 -8.36
C ALA A 97 6.05 -20.39 -8.54
N SER A 98 5.96 -19.83 -9.74
CA SER A 98 6.56 -18.54 -10.03
C SER A 98 5.95 -17.43 -9.15
N MET A 99 6.69 -16.34 -8.98
CA MET A 99 6.24 -15.16 -8.24
C MET A 99 4.92 -14.61 -8.79
N LEU A 100 4.76 -14.65 -10.11
CA LEU A 100 3.56 -14.19 -10.80
C LEU A 100 2.33 -15.03 -10.44
N LEU A 101 2.46 -16.37 -10.38
CA LEU A 101 1.34 -17.24 -9.97
C LEU A 101 0.98 -17.02 -8.50
N LYS A 102 1.96 -16.87 -7.61
CA LYS A 102 1.72 -16.55 -6.19
C LYS A 102 0.96 -15.22 -6.05
N THR A 103 1.36 -14.21 -6.84
CA THR A 103 0.67 -12.92 -6.89
C THR A 103 -0.77 -13.07 -7.40
N ALA A 104 -0.99 -13.86 -8.46
CA ALA A 104 -2.33 -14.07 -8.99
C ALA A 104 -3.27 -14.72 -7.96
N ILE A 105 -2.80 -15.73 -7.23
CA ILE A 105 -3.56 -16.37 -6.14
C ILE A 105 -3.85 -15.35 -5.02
N ALA A 106 -2.85 -14.56 -4.63
CA ALA A 106 -3.01 -13.51 -3.63
C ALA A 106 -4.05 -12.47 -4.07
N VAL A 107 -4.07 -12.07 -5.35
CA VAL A 107 -5.06 -11.15 -5.93
C VAL A 107 -6.47 -11.75 -5.83
N ILE A 108 -6.65 -13.00 -6.22
CA ILE A 108 -7.97 -13.65 -6.18
C ILE A 108 -8.49 -13.71 -4.74
N VAL A 109 -7.69 -14.20 -3.81
CA VAL A 109 -8.10 -14.33 -2.40
C VAL A 109 -8.33 -12.97 -1.76
N SER A 110 -7.47 -11.98 -2.06
CA SER A 110 -7.62 -10.61 -1.59
C SER A 110 -8.90 -9.95 -2.13
N PHE A 111 -9.23 -10.16 -3.40
CA PHE A 111 -10.46 -9.65 -4.01
C PHE A 111 -11.70 -10.26 -3.36
N LEU A 112 -11.72 -11.59 -3.19
CA LEU A 112 -12.83 -12.29 -2.53
C LEU A 112 -13.00 -11.85 -1.07
N GLY A 113 -11.90 -11.71 -0.33
CA GLY A 113 -11.93 -11.21 1.05
C GLY A 113 -12.45 -9.77 1.14
N THR A 114 -12.01 -8.90 0.24
CA THR A 114 -12.49 -7.52 0.20
C THR A 114 -13.96 -7.43 -0.20
N LEU A 115 -14.42 -8.27 -1.14
CA LEU A 115 -15.84 -8.41 -1.48
C LEU A 115 -16.66 -8.87 -0.28
N LEU A 116 -16.17 -9.85 0.46
CA LEU A 116 -16.84 -10.36 1.67
C LEU A 116 -16.95 -9.25 2.73
N PHE A 117 -15.86 -8.51 2.98
CA PHE A 117 -15.89 -7.35 3.87
C PHE A 117 -16.95 -6.32 3.44
N MET A 118 -16.98 -5.94 2.15
CA MET A 118 -17.96 -4.98 1.65
C MET A 118 -19.39 -5.49 1.73
N THR A 119 -19.59 -6.79 1.56
CA THR A 119 -20.90 -7.45 1.73
C THR A 119 -21.36 -7.39 3.19
N ILE A 120 -20.47 -7.69 4.14
CA ILE A 120 -20.74 -7.55 5.58
C ILE A 120 -21.10 -6.10 5.90
N LEU A 121 -20.28 -5.16 5.42
CA LEU A 121 -20.49 -3.73 5.65
C LEU A 121 -21.83 -3.23 5.09
N SER A 122 -22.26 -3.75 3.93
CA SER A 122 -23.53 -3.36 3.31
C SER A 122 -24.77 -3.78 4.12
N ARG A 123 -24.65 -4.84 4.91
CA ARG A 123 -25.72 -5.39 5.77
C ARG A 123 -25.80 -4.75 7.15
N LEU A 124 -24.78 -3.99 7.55
CA LEU A 124 -24.76 -3.33 8.84
C LEU A 124 -25.70 -2.11 8.84
N LYS A 125 -26.57 -2.01 9.86
CA LYS A 125 -27.49 -0.89 10.05
C LYS A 125 -26.77 0.36 10.55
N PHE A 126 -25.75 0.20 11.38
CA PHE A 126 -24.97 1.30 11.96
C PHE A 126 -23.69 1.49 11.13
N LYS A 127 -23.54 2.66 10.51
CA LYS A 127 -22.38 3.04 9.68
C LYS A 127 -21.64 4.23 10.29
N ASP A 128 -21.45 4.20 11.59
CA ASP A 128 -20.65 5.20 12.27
C ASP A 128 -19.19 5.17 11.78
N THR A 129 -18.58 6.34 11.79
CA THR A 129 -17.25 6.56 11.25
C THR A 129 -16.20 5.66 11.90
N ILE A 130 -16.36 5.31 13.18
CA ILE A 130 -15.42 4.46 13.94
C ILE A 130 -15.78 2.97 13.81
N PHE A 131 -17.07 2.65 13.68
CA PHE A 131 -17.53 1.26 13.67
C PHE A 131 -17.09 0.50 12.42
N VAL A 132 -17.09 1.14 11.27
CA VAL A 132 -16.71 0.51 9.99
C VAL A 132 -15.27 -0.02 9.98
N PRO A 133 -14.24 0.77 10.35
CA PRO A 133 -12.87 0.27 10.48
C PRO A 133 -12.72 -0.81 11.54
N LEU A 134 -13.46 -0.72 12.65
CA LEU A 134 -13.42 -1.74 13.70
C LEU A 134 -13.87 -3.11 13.17
N VAL A 135 -14.99 -3.15 12.45
CA VAL A 135 -15.47 -4.39 11.80
C VAL A 135 -14.42 -4.93 10.82
N GLY A 136 -13.77 -4.04 10.06
CA GLY A 136 -12.72 -4.46 9.13
C GLY A 136 -11.49 -5.03 9.82
N ILE A 137 -11.05 -4.43 10.93
CA ILE A 137 -9.95 -4.95 11.75
C ILE A 137 -10.32 -6.31 12.35
N MET A 138 -11.52 -6.47 12.89
CA MET A 138 -11.99 -7.75 13.42
C MET A 138 -12.04 -8.83 12.33
N PHE A 139 -12.54 -8.48 11.14
CA PHE A 139 -12.55 -9.36 9.99
C PHE A 139 -11.13 -9.75 9.57
N GLY A 140 -10.21 -8.78 9.48
CA GLY A 140 -8.81 -9.02 9.18
C GLY A 140 -8.13 -9.93 10.22
N ASN A 141 -8.41 -9.72 11.52
CA ASN A 141 -7.89 -10.54 12.60
C ASN A 141 -8.36 -12.00 12.51
N ILE A 142 -9.62 -12.25 12.12
CA ILE A 142 -10.12 -13.61 11.90
C ILE A 142 -9.31 -14.31 10.80
N ILE A 143 -9.14 -13.64 9.65
CA ILE A 143 -8.37 -14.20 8.52
C ILE A 143 -6.91 -14.40 8.92
N SER A 144 -6.32 -13.44 9.61
CA SER A 144 -4.93 -13.50 10.08
C SER A 144 -4.71 -14.64 11.07
N SER A 145 -5.67 -14.90 11.98
CA SER A 145 -5.60 -16.02 12.94
C SER A 145 -5.70 -17.37 12.22
N ILE A 146 -6.61 -17.50 11.25
CA ILE A 146 -6.71 -18.71 10.41
C ILE A 146 -5.41 -18.93 9.64
N THR A 147 -4.87 -17.86 9.05
CA THR A 147 -3.60 -17.90 8.31
C THR A 147 -2.45 -18.35 9.20
N ALA A 148 -2.33 -17.77 10.40
CA ALA A 148 -1.28 -18.13 11.36
C ALA A 148 -1.41 -19.58 11.83
N PHE A 149 -2.63 -20.05 12.11
CA PHE A 149 -2.88 -21.43 12.52
C PHE A 149 -2.45 -22.44 11.44
N ILE A 150 -2.85 -22.20 10.19
CA ILE A 150 -2.47 -23.08 9.07
C ILE A 150 -0.95 -23.01 8.83
N ALA A 151 -0.35 -21.81 8.85
CA ALA A 151 1.08 -21.64 8.67
C ALA A 151 1.90 -22.34 9.78
N TYR A 152 1.40 -22.30 11.02
CA TYR A 152 2.02 -23.02 12.15
C TYR A 152 1.96 -24.53 11.96
N LYS A 153 0.79 -25.07 11.59
CA LYS A 153 0.58 -26.51 11.39
C LYS A 153 1.48 -27.07 10.28
N GLU A 154 1.74 -26.31 9.24
CA GLU A 154 2.51 -26.72 8.06
C GLU A 154 3.98 -26.24 8.09
N ASP A 155 4.48 -25.78 9.25
CA ASP A 155 5.86 -25.28 9.47
C ASP A 155 6.27 -24.13 8.52
N LEU A 156 5.30 -23.36 8.01
CA LEU A 156 5.51 -22.23 7.10
C LEU A 156 5.52 -20.87 7.81
N LEU A 157 5.39 -20.84 9.14
CA LEU A 157 5.23 -19.58 9.88
C LEU A 157 6.42 -18.62 9.70
N GLN A 158 7.65 -19.13 9.74
CA GLN A 158 8.85 -18.32 9.54
C GLN A 158 8.96 -17.80 8.11
N ASN A 159 8.68 -18.64 7.11
CA ASN A 159 8.70 -18.27 5.71
C ASN A 159 7.67 -17.17 5.43
N LEU A 160 6.45 -17.33 5.93
CA LEU A 160 5.38 -16.35 5.77
C LEU A 160 5.74 -15.03 6.48
N SER A 161 6.28 -15.10 7.69
CA SER A 161 6.70 -13.91 8.47
C SER A 161 7.78 -13.12 7.75
N GLY A 162 8.79 -13.79 7.20
CA GLY A 162 9.86 -13.15 6.43
C GLY A 162 9.34 -12.39 5.20
N TRP A 163 8.33 -12.96 4.52
CA TRP A 163 7.70 -12.30 3.37
C TRP A 163 6.89 -11.06 3.75
N LEU A 164 6.33 -11.04 4.95
CA LEU A 164 5.41 -10.01 5.41
C LEU A 164 6.11 -8.85 6.15
N GLN A 165 7.41 -9.00 6.44
CA GLN A 165 8.12 -8.06 7.29
C GLN A 165 8.21 -6.64 6.74
N GLY A 166 7.93 -6.44 5.44
CA GLY A 166 8.00 -5.13 4.81
C GLY A 166 9.44 -4.60 4.78
N ASP A 167 10.17 -4.96 3.74
CA ASP A 167 11.58 -4.62 3.61
C ASP A 167 11.94 -4.35 2.14
N PHE A 168 12.47 -3.15 1.90
CA PHE A 168 12.99 -2.77 0.59
C PHE A 168 14.44 -3.22 0.36
N SER A 169 15.14 -3.74 1.36
CA SER A 169 16.52 -4.23 1.21
C SER A 169 16.58 -5.50 0.35
N LEU A 170 15.50 -6.29 0.36
CA LEU A 170 15.37 -7.53 -0.42
C LEU A 170 14.93 -7.28 -1.87
N VAL A 171 14.62 -6.04 -2.22
CA VAL A 171 14.18 -5.66 -3.56
C VAL A 171 15.39 -5.46 -4.45
N MET A 172 15.63 -6.43 -5.30
CA MET A 172 16.70 -6.43 -6.31
C MET A 172 16.11 -6.62 -7.69
N SER A 173 16.94 -6.42 -8.71
CA SER A 173 16.63 -6.77 -10.09
C SER A 173 16.13 -8.22 -10.19
N GLY A 174 15.00 -8.45 -10.85
CA GLY A 174 14.31 -9.75 -10.96
C GLY A 174 13.13 -9.94 -9.97
N ARG A 175 12.91 -9.03 -9.01
CA ARG A 175 11.79 -9.12 -8.05
C ARG A 175 10.88 -7.90 -8.03
N TYR A 176 11.38 -6.73 -8.40
CA TYR A 176 10.60 -5.48 -8.34
C TYR A 176 9.74 -5.24 -9.58
N GLU A 177 9.97 -5.99 -10.63
CA GLU A 177 9.29 -5.83 -11.92
C GLU A 177 7.77 -6.04 -11.81
N LEU A 178 7.34 -6.87 -10.83
CA LEU A 178 5.92 -7.05 -10.54
C LEU A 178 5.24 -5.73 -10.12
N LEU A 179 5.96 -4.82 -9.48
CA LEU A 179 5.42 -3.52 -9.09
C LEU A 179 5.01 -2.66 -10.28
N TYR A 180 5.62 -2.87 -11.46
CA TYR A 180 5.21 -2.16 -12.67
C TYR A 180 3.76 -2.46 -13.08
N PHE A 181 3.21 -3.64 -12.74
CA PHE A 181 1.80 -3.94 -12.99
C PHE A 181 0.83 -3.09 -12.16
N SER A 182 1.31 -2.44 -11.10
CA SER A 182 0.49 -1.47 -10.38
C SER A 182 0.31 -0.15 -11.16
N ILE A 183 1.24 0.22 -12.05
CA ILE A 183 1.18 1.47 -12.82
C ILE A 183 -0.06 1.52 -13.73
N PRO A 184 -0.31 0.55 -14.64
CA PRO A 184 -1.54 0.57 -15.44
C PRO A 184 -2.80 0.53 -14.56
N THR A 185 -2.76 -0.18 -13.43
CA THR A 185 -3.88 -0.21 -12.48
C THR A 185 -4.14 1.18 -11.87
N LEU A 186 -3.09 1.95 -11.58
CA LEU A 186 -3.21 3.34 -11.11
C LEU A 186 -3.73 4.28 -12.20
N ILE A 187 -3.33 4.07 -13.44
CA ILE A 187 -3.87 4.84 -14.59
C ILE A 187 -5.37 4.62 -14.68
N VAL A 188 -5.84 3.38 -14.56
CA VAL A 188 -7.28 3.07 -14.52
C VAL A 188 -7.95 3.76 -13.33
N ALA A 189 -7.35 3.71 -12.13
CA ALA A 189 -7.86 4.42 -10.96
C ALA A 189 -8.02 5.93 -11.21
N TYR A 190 -7.05 6.55 -11.88
CA TYR A 190 -7.09 7.96 -12.24
C TYR A 190 -8.19 8.28 -13.26
N LEU A 191 -8.35 7.46 -14.29
CA LEU A 191 -9.39 7.62 -15.29
C LEU A 191 -10.80 7.48 -14.69
N PHE A 192 -10.96 6.61 -13.71
CA PHE A 192 -12.22 6.37 -13.00
C PHE A 192 -12.42 7.27 -11.76
N ALA A 193 -11.50 8.17 -11.46
CA ALA A 193 -11.54 9.01 -10.26
C ALA A 193 -12.89 9.73 -10.08
N HIS A 194 -13.44 10.31 -11.16
CA HIS A 194 -14.74 10.97 -11.10
C HIS A 194 -15.89 10.01 -10.74
N ARG A 195 -15.87 8.79 -11.27
CA ARG A 195 -16.88 7.76 -10.96
C ARG A 195 -16.77 7.29 -9.51
N PHE A 196 -15.55 7.13 -8.98
CA PHE A 196 -15.35 6.83 -7.56
C PHE A 196 -15.86 7.95 -6.64
N SER A 197 -15.67 9.21 -7.03
CA SER A 197 -16.23 10.35 -6.30
C SER A 197 -17.75 10.29 -6.19
N ILE A 198 -18.43 9.96 -7.30
CA ILE A 198 -19.90 9.83 -7.33
C ILE A 198 -20.37 8.64 -6.49
N VAL A 199 -19.68 7.49 -6.57
CA VAL A 199 -19.97 6.31 -5.74
C VAL A 199 -19.83 6.64 -4.25
N GLY A 200 -18.83 7.45 -3.89
CA GLY A 200 -18.63 7.96 -2.54
C GLY A 200 -19.80 8.79 -1.99
N MET A 201 -20.62 9.41 -2.86
CA MET A 201 -21.82 10.14 -2.45
C MET A 201 -23.01 9.21 -2.12
N GLY A 202 -22.96 7.96 -2.56
CA GLY A 202 -23.95 6.94 -2.25
C GLY A 202 -24.57 6.28 -3.46
N LYS A 203 -25.20 5.11 -3.21
CA LYS A 203 -25.78 4.27 -4.25
C LYS A 203 -26.90 4.99 -5.00
N ASP A 204 -27.84 5.57 -4.28
CA ASP A 204 -29.01 6.23 -4.90
C ASP A 204 -28.59 7.42 -5.75
N PHE A 205 -27.63 8.21 -5.25
CA PHE A 205 -27.07 9.34 -5.98
C PHE A 205 -26.35 8.89 -7.27
N ALA A 206 -25.55 7.83 -7.19
CA ALA A 206 -24.83 7.29 -8.34
C ALA A 206 -25.79 6.75 -9.43
N VAL A 207 -26.84 6.04 -9.01
CA VAL A 207 -27.87 5.50 -9.93
C VAL A 207 -28.66 6.62 -10.60
N ASN A 208 -29.02 7.66 -9.85
CA ASN A 208 -29.76 8.82 -10.38
C ASN A 208 -28.92 9.60 -11.44
N LEU A 209 -27.61 9.55 -11.34
CA LEU A 209 -26.69 10.10 -12.34
C LEU A 209 -26.38 9.11 -13.50
N GLY A 210 -27.08 7.98 -13.58
CA GLY A 210 -26.93 6.99 -14.65
C GLY A 210 -25.71 6.10 -14.54
N LEU A 211 -25.03 6.07 -13.38
CA LEU A 211 -23.87 5.20 -13.17
C LEU A 211 -24.31 3.81 -12.70
N ASN A 212 -23.67 2.78 -13.27
CA ASN A 212 -23.78 1.44 -12.73
C ASN A 212 -22.90 1.33 -11.45
N TYR A 213 -23.54 1.55 -10.30
CA TYR A 213 -22.87 1.53 -8.99
C TYR A 213 -22.04 0.27 -8.76
N ASN A 214 -22.60 -0.91 -9.06
CA ASN A 214 -21.94 -2.19 -8.81
C ASN A 214 -20.69 -2.36 -9.68
N GLN A 215 -20.73 -1.96 -10.96
CA GLN A 215 -19.55 -2.05 -11.83
C GLN A 215 -18.41 -1.18 -11.33
N VAL A 216 -18.69 0.06 -10.92
CA VAL A 216 -17.66 0.95 -10.39
C VAL A 216 -17.13 0.45 -9.05
N LEU A 217 -18.02 -0.10 -8.19
CA LEU A 217 -17.63 -0.72 -6.92
C LEU A 217 -16.67 -1.88 -7.15
N TYR A 218 -17.06 -2.88 -7.97
CA TYR A 218 -16.22 -4.05 -8.24
C TYR A 218 -14.90 -3.70 -8.89
N LEU A 219 -14.89 -2.73 -9.82
CA LEU A 219 -13.65 -2.25 -10.42
C LEU A 219 -12.72 -1.63 -9.37
N GLY A 220 -13.24 -0.80 -8.49
CA GLY A 220 -12.42 -0.21 -7.41
C GLY A 220 -11.88 -1.25 -6.43
N LEU A 221 -12.68 -2.24 -6.05
CA LEU A 221 -12.23 -3.35 -5.20
C LEU A 221 -11.16 -4.20 -5.90
N LEU A 222 -11.30 -4.43 -7.19
CA LEU A 222 -10.31 -5.15 -7.99
C LEU A 222 -8.98 -4.38 -8.04
N ILE A 223 -9.02 -3.07 -8.29
CA ILE A 223 -7.83 -2.19 -8.25
C ILE A 223 -7.12 -2.31 -6.91
N VAL A 224 -7.87 -2.20 -5.81
CA VAL A 224 -7.31 -2.29 -4.46
C VAL A 224 -6.71 -3.67 -4.20
N ALA A 225 -7.39 -4.76 -4.58
CA ALA A 225 -6.91 -6.12 -4.41
C ALA A 225 -5.63 -6.39 -5.22
N VAL A 226 -5.61 -5.98 -6.49
CA VAL A 226 -4.44 -6.17 -7.39
C VAL A 226 -3.23 -5.44 -6.82
N VAL A 227 -3.36 -4.15 -6.55
CA VAL A 227 -2.23 -3.33 -6.08
C VAL A 227 -1.75 -3.78 -4.69
N SER A 228 -2.67 -4.05 -3.75
CA SER A 228 -2.30 -4.51 -2.41
C SER A 228 -1.57 -5.85 -2.45
N SER A 229 -2.03 -6.79 -3.30
CA SER A 229 -1.39 -8.10 -3.45
C SER A 229 -0.01 -8.00 -4.10
N ILE A 230 0.15 -7.17 -5.14
CA ILE A 230 1.45 -6.92 -5.76
C ILE A 230 2.44 -6.37 -4.73
N ILE A 231 2.03 -5.37 -3.95
CA ILE A 231 2.90 -4.75 -2.95
C ILE A 231 3.28 -5.74 -1.85
N ILE A 232 2.31 -6.49 -1.30
CA ILE A 232 2.58 -7.43 -0.21
C ILE A 232 3.49 -8.58 -0.65
N VAL A 233 3.36 -9.03 -1.90
CA VAL A 233 4.22 -10.08 -2.48
C VAL A 233 5.63 -9.57 -2.76
N SER A 234 5.77 -8.32 -3.21
CA SER A 234 7.05 -7.74 -3.63
C SER A 234 7.86 -7.13 -2.48
N VAL A 235 7.19 -6.44 -1.56
CA VAL A 235 7.82 -5.63 -0.51
C VAL A 235 7.39 -6.05 0.89
N GLY A 236 6.19 -6.64 1.03
CA GLY A 236 5.57 -6.92 2.32
C GLY A 236 4.56 -5.85 2.74
N VAL A 237 4.22 -5.84 4.02
CA VAL A 237 3.18 -4.95 4.56
C VAL A 237 3.73 -3.57 4.89
N ILE A 238 3.05 -2.53 4.40
CA ILE A 238 3.30 -1.13 4.79
C ILE A 238 2.03 -0.64 5.50
N PRO A 239 2.05 -0.53 6.85
CA PRO A 239 0.86 -0.17 7.62
C PRO A 239 0.51 1.31 7.46
N PHE A 240 -0.73 1.66 7.74
CA PHE A 240 -1.26 3.02 7.84
C PHE A 240 -1.16 3.92 6.61
N LEU A 241 -0.35 3.61 5.61
CA LEU A 241 -0.07 4.49 4.48
C LEU A 241 -1.35 4.89 3.72
N GLY A 242 -2.18 3.90 3.36
CA GLY A 242 -3.48 4.12 2.71
C GLY A 242 -4.54 4.79 3.58
N LEU A 243 -4.28 4.92 4.88
CA LEU A 243 -5.15 5.63 5.80
C LEU A 243 -4.73 7.09 5.95
N ILE A 244 -3.46 7.33 6.23
CA ILE A 244 -2.95 8.63 6.66
C ILE A 244 -2.80 9.59 5.50
N ILE A 245 -2.16 9.14 4.42
CA ILE A 245 -1.83 10.01 3.29
C ILE A 245 -3.08 10.62 2.63
N PRO A 246 -4.13 9.84 2.29
CA PRO A 246 -5.35 10.42 1.75
C PRO A 246 -6.02 11.40 2.71
N ASN A 247 -6.03 11.09 4.02
CA ASN A 247 -6.62 11.98 5.02
C ASN A 247 -5.88 13.31 5.14
N ILE A 248 -4.54 13.30 5.10
CA ILE A 248 -3.76 14.54 5.08
C ILE A 248 -4.11 15.36 3.84
N VAL A 249 -4.07 14.74 2.66
CA VAL A 249 -4.29 15.46 1.40
C VAL A 249 -5.71 16.03 1.32
N THR A 250 -6.73 15.28 1.74
CA THR A 250 -8.12 15.76 1.74
C THR A 250 -8.37 16.89 2.73
N LEU A 251 -7.64 16.95 3.85
CA LEU A 251 -7.70 18.07 4.79
C LEU A 251 -7.25 19.39 4.17
N TYR A 252 -6.27 19.35 3.24
CA TYR A 252 -5.73 20.57 2.62
C TYR A 252 -6.36 20.92 1.27
N LEU A 253 -6.78 19.92 0.48
CA LEU A 253 -7.27 20.12 -0.89
C LEU A 253 -8.79 19.92 -1.04
N GLY A 254 -9.49 19.54 0.04
CA GLY A 254 -10.91 19.22 0.00
C GLY A 254 -11.19 17.90 -0.75
N ASP A 255 -12.44 17.73 -1.21
CA ASP A 255 -12.94 16.45 -1.74
C ASP A 255 -12.86 16.32 -3.28
N ASN A 256 -12.12 17.18 -3.96
CA ASN A 256 -11.92 17.04 -5.42
C ASN A 256 -10.99 15.89 -5.72
N LEU A 257 -11.55 14.70 -5.95
CA LEU A 257 -10.80 13.44 -6.06
C LEU A 257 -9.70 13.50 -7.13
N LYS A 258 -9.93 14.17 -8.26
CA LYS A 258 -8.95 14.26 -9.35
C LYS A 258 -7.68 15.02 -8.95
N LYS A 259 -7.83 16.09 -8.18
CA LYS A 259 -6.70 16.84 -7.61
C LYS A 259 -6.05 16.09 -6.44
N VAL A 260 -6.87 15.53 -5.56
CA VAL A 260 -6.46 14.78 -4.38
C VAL A 260 -5.63 13.56 -4.77
N LEU A 261 -6.00 12.83 -5.83
CA LEU A 261 -5.36 11.60 -6.28
C LEU A 261 -3.88 11.81 -6.63
N SER A 262 -3.58 12.84 -7.43
CA SER A 262 -2.20 13.17 -7.82
C SER A 262 -1.33 13.58 -6.60
N HIS A 263 -1.89 14.38 -5.69
CA HIS A 263 -1.17 14.80 -4.48
C HIS A 263 -1.01 13.65 -3.49
N THR A 264 -1.99 12.74 -3.40
CA THR A 264 -1.93 11.53 -2.59
C THR A 264 -0.81 10.61 -3.08
N ALA A 265 -0.68 10.42 -4.40
CA ALA A 265 0.42 9.65 -4.97
C ALA A 265 1.78 10.25 -4.62
N LEU A 266 1.95 11.55 -4.85
CA LEU A 266 3.20 12.26 -4.57
C LEU A 266 3.55 12.24 -3.07
N LEU A 267 2.60 12.56 -2.20
CA LEU A 267 2.84 12.58 -0.76
C LEU A 267 3.12 11.18 -0.23
N GLY A 268 2.44 10.15 -0.75
CA GLY A 268 2.69 8.75 -0.39
C GLY A 268 4.10 8.30 -0.77
N ALA A 269 4.54 8.62 -1.97
CA ALA A 269 5.90 8.34 -2.43
C ALA A 269 6.95 9.06 -1.56
N VAL A 270 6.77 10.35 -1.29
CA VAL A 270 7.65 11.16 -0.43
C VAL A 270 7.71 10.59 0.98
N PHE A 271 6.57 10.23 1.56
CA PHE A 271 6.50 9.73 2.94
C PHE A 271 7.23 8.39 3.09
N VAL A 272 7.00 7.42 2.19
CA VAL A 272 7.67 6.13 2.24
C VAL A 272 9.17 6.29 2.00
N LEU A 273 9.57 7.15 1.06
CA LEU A 273 10.97 7.44 0.78
C LEU A 273 11.67 8.08 1.99
N PHE A 274 11.02 9.02 2.66
CA PHE A 274 11.53 9.61 3.91
C PHE A 274 11.68 8.56 5.01
N CYS A 275 10.68 7.71 5.21
CA CYS A 275 10.75 6.62 6.19
C CYS A 275 11.86 5.60 5.86
N ASP A 276 12.08 5.28 4.57
CA ASP A 276 13.15 4.39 4.14
C ASP A 276 14.54 4.99 4.42
N ILE A 277 14.73 6.28 4.14
CA ILE A 277 15.97 7.01 4.45
C ILE A 277 16.24 6.98 5.96
N LEU A 278 15.22 7.24 6.78
CA LEU A 278 15.34 7.15 8.24
C LEU A 278 15.70 5.73 8.68
N GLY A 279 15.04 4.70 8.17
CA GLY A 279 15.31 3.31 8.50
C GLY A 279 16.76 2.89 8.23
N ARG A 280 17.38 3.48 7.20
CA ARG A 280 18.79 3.24 6.84
C ARG A 280 19.79 4.12 7.61
N SER A 281 19.34 5.22 8.19
CA SER A 281 20.24 6.21 8.82
C SER A 281 20.36 6.05 10.34
N VAL A 282 19.29 5.58 11.03
CA VAL A 282 19.18 5.61 12.48
C VAL A 282 20.14 4.63 13.19
N ILE A 283 20.31 3.42 12.66
CA ILE A 283 21.15 2.37 13.29
C ILE A 283 22.21 1.87 12.29
N TYR A 284 22.83 2.78 11.55
CA TYR A 284 23.88 2.41 10.60
C TYR A 284 24.96 1.52 11.24
N PRO A 285 25.42 0.41 10.60
CA PRO A 285 25.12 -0.06 9.24
C PRO A 285 23.88 -0.98 9.11
N TYR A 286 23.12 -1.18 10.17
CA TYR A 286 21.90 -1.99 10.14
C TYR A 286 20.73 -1.18 9.59
N GLU A 287 19.78 -1.88 8.96
CA GLU A 287 18.56 -1.27 8.44
C GLU A 287 17.34 -1.66 9.28
N ILE A 288 16.49 -0.68 9.60
CA ILE A 288 15.20 -0.92 10.25
C ILE A 288 14.17 -1.18 9.15
N SER A 289 13.36 -2.22 9.32
CA SER A 289 12.29 -2.53 8.36
C SER A 289 11.33 -1.35 8.17
N ILE A 290 10.89 -1.13 6.92
CA ILE A 290 9.97 -0.03 6.60
C ILE A 290 8.64 -0.16 7.36
N ASN A 291 8.19 -1.39 7.62
CA ASN A 291 7.01 -1.67 8.42
C ASN A 291 7.11 -1.03 9.82
N ALA A 292 8.24 -1.17 10.50
CA ALA A 292 8.45 -0.59 11.83
C ALA A 292 8.49 0.95 11.79
N VAL A 293 9.26 1.53 10.85
CA VAL A 293 9.39 2.98 10.72
C VAL A 293 8.05 3.63 10.37
N VAL A 294 7.37 3.12 9.34
CA VAL A 294 6.04 3.63 8.94
C VAL A 294 5.00 3.37 10.03
N GLY A 295 5.11 2.24 10.75
CA GLY A 295 4.22 1.92 11.87
C GLY A 295 4.30 2.99 12.97
N VAL A 296 5.50 3.37 13.39
CA VAL A 296 5.72 4.38 14.45
C VAL A 296 5.28 5.77 13.96
N PHE A 297 5.83 6.25 12.84
CA PHE A 297 5.49 7.58 12.33
C PHE A 297 4.02 7.67 11.92
N GLY A 298 3.50 6.63 11.27
CA GLY A 298 2.12 6.56 10.84
C GLY A 298 1.14 6.59 12.01
N SER A 299 1.35 5.77 13.03
CA SER A 299 0.48 5.78 14.21
C SER A 299 0.51 7.13 14.94
N GLY A 300 1.70 7.75 15.06
CA GLY A 300 1.84 9.08 15.67
C GLY A 300 1.08 10.16 14.89
N ILE A 301 1.23 10.21 13.57
CA ILE A 301 0.49 11.15 12.71
C ILE A 301 -1.02 10.89 12.80
N PHE A 302 -1.45 9.62 12.78
CA PHE A 302 -2.86 9.27 12.87
C PHE A 302 -3.49 9.73 14.18
N LEU A 303 -2.83 9.49 15.31
CA LEU A 303 -3.28 9.97 16.63
C LEU A 303 -3.36 11.49 16.67
N PHE A 304 -2.35 12.19 16.14
CA PHE A 304 -2.39 13.65 16.04
C PHE A 304 -3.59 14.16 15.22
N LEU A 305 -3.88 13.54 14.08
CA LEU A 305 -5.03 13.91 13.24
C LEU A 305 -6.36 13.67 13.95
N LEU A 306 -6.50 12.56 14.70
CA LEU A 306 -7.69 12.28 15.50
C LEU A 306 -7.91 13.32 16.59
N LEU A 307 -6.86 13.64 17.36
CA LEU A 307 -6.93 14.64 18.44
C LEU A 307 -7.26 16.04 17.92
N LYS A 308 -6.66 16.44 16.79
CA LYS A 308 -6.93 17.73 16.14
C LYS A 308 -8.40 17.82 15.69
N ARG A 309 -8.94 16.75 15.13
CA ARG A 309 -10.34 16.71 14.68
C ARG A 309 -11.32 16.77 15.85
N TYR A 310 -11.03 16.06 16.94
CA TYR A 310 -11.84 16.09 18.16
C TYR A 310 -11.88 17.47 18.83
N ARG A 311 -10.80 18.25 18.71
CA ARG A 311 -10.72 19.60 19.31
C ARG A 311 -11.42 20.67 18.48
N ASN A 312 -11.64 20.44 17.17
CA ASN A 312 -12.23 21.41 16.25
C ASN A 312 -13.68 21.07 15.85
N GLY A 313 -14.28 20.01 16.37
CA GLY A 313 -15.67 19.62 16.23
C GLY A 313 -16.40 19.71 17.56
#